data_4ceeaac03b8fc61f66cc88cda926c5e2
#
_entry.id   4ceeaac03b8fc61f66cc88cda926c5e2
#
_cell.length_a   1.000
_cell.length_b   1.000
_cell.length_c   1.000
_cell.angle_alpha   90.00
_cell.angle_beta   90.00
_cell.angle_gamma   90.00
#
_symmetry.space_group_name_H-M   'P 1'
#
loop_
_entity.id
_entity.type
_entity.pdbx_description
1 polymer ?
#
loop_
_entity_poly.entity_id
_entity_poly.type
_entity_poly.pdbx_seq_one_letter_code
_entity_poly.pdbx_strand_id
1 'polypeptide(L)'
;MFREHEKEIKTMARKKIIAGNWKMNMTPSEAVKLVETLKPLVVNDEVDVVFCVPAIDIIPVVEAAKGTNIQVGAENMYFEEKGAYTGEIAPAMLVDAGVKYVVLGHSERREYFGETNEDVNKKMLKAFEHGITPIMCCGETLTQREQGVTMDFIRQQVKVGFQGVTADPVSYTHLRAHETAANL
;
A
#
# COMPACT_ATOMS: atom_id res chain seq x y z
N MET A 1 -3.52 -17.37 -43.39
CA MET A 1 -3.99 -16.12 -42.79
C MET A 1 -4.69 -16.36 -41.43
N PHE A 2 -4.26 -17.39 -40.64
CA PHE A 2 -4.81 -17.71 -39.32
C PHE A 2 -3.73 -18.02 -38.26
N ARG A 3 -2.46 -17.66 -38.54
CA ARG A 3 -1.32 -17.94 -37.63
C ARG A 3 -0.60 -16.72 -37.08
N GLU A 4 -1.09 -15.52 -37.33
CA GLU A 4 -0.45 -14.29 -36.83
C GLU A 4 -1.14 -13.63 -35.63
N HIS A 5 -2.29 -14.14 -35.18
CA HIS A 5 -3.01 -13.58 -34.01
C HIS A 5 -2.72 -14.30 -32.70
N GLU A 6 -1.87 -15.32 -32.68
CA GLU A 6 -1.52 -16.05 -31.44
C GLU A 6 -0.26 -15.52 -30.72
N LYS A 7 0.33 -14.42 -31.17
CA LYS A 7 1.63 -13.94 -30.65
C LYS A 7 1.58 -12.78 -29.66
N GLU A 8 0.43 -12.30 -29.23
CA GLU A 8 0.35 -11.13 -28.31
C GLU A 8 -0.52 -11.29 -27.07
N ILE A 9 -0.83 -12.46 -26.64
CA ILE A 9 -1.18 -12.66 -25.23
C ILE A 9 0.11 -13.08 -24.51
N LYS A 10 1.10 -12.21 -24.51
CA LYS A 10 2.08 -12.18 -23.43
C LYS A 10 1.28 -11.78 -22.21
N THR A 11 0.78 -12.76 -21.45
CA THR A 11 0.36 -12.53 -20.08
C THR A 11 1.49 -11.78 -19.43
N MET A 12 1.32 -10.46 -19.26
CA MET A 12 2.25 -9.66 -18.49
C MET A 12 2.17 -10.24 -17.08
N ALA A 13 3.12 -11.12 -16.77
CA ALA A 13 3.23 -11.67 -15.44
C ALA A 13 3.32 -10.47 -14.47
N ARG A 14 2.34 -10.36 -13.56
CA ARG A 14 2.30 -9.26 -12.61
C ARG A 14 3.60 -9.26 -11.82
N LYS A 15 4.27 -8.12 -11.75
CA LYS A 15 5.47 -7.99 -10.94
C LYS A 15 5.11 -8.25 -9.48
N LYS A 16 5.88 -9.07 -8.81
CA LYS A 16 5.69 -9.37 -7.39
C LYS A 16 6.07 -8.14 -6.56
N ILE A 17 5.36 -7.92 -5.47
CA ILE A 17 5.63 -6.83 -4.53
C ILE A 17 5.92 -7.44 -3.17
N ILE A 18 7.01 -7.03 -2.55
CA ILE A 18 7.34 -7.32 -1.16
C ILE A 18 7.34 -6.00 -0.42
N ALA A 19 6.28 -5.77 0.37
CA ALA A 19 6.07 -4.53 1.10
C ALA A 19 6.24 -4.75 2.60
N GLY A 20 7.11 -3.99 3.23
CA GLY A 20 7.30 -3.94 4.68
C GLY A 20 6.57 -2.74 5.25
N ASN A 21 5.59 -2.96 6.13
CA ASN A 21 4.93 -1.92 6.89
C ASN A 21 5.71 -1.70 8.20
N TRP A 22 6.31 -0.52 8.35
CA TRP A 22 7.13 -0.20 9.53
C TRP A 22 6.29 0.18 10.74
N LYS A 23 5.02 0.52 10.50
CA LYS A 23 4.11 0.99 11.55
C LYS A 23 4.70 2.21 12.27
N MET A 24 4.38 2.43 13.53
CA MET A 24 4.90 3.55 14.32
C MET A 24 6.28 3.21 14.91
N ASN A 25 7.26 2.95 14.05
CA ASN A 25 8.63 2.64 14.45
C ASN A 25 9.63 3.49 13.66
N MET A 26 10.82 3.63 14.18
CA MET A 26 11.95 4.39 13.67
C MET A 26 11.80 5.91 13.82
N THR A 27 12.90 6.53 14.08
CA THR A 27 13.11 7.96 13.88
C THR A 27 13.73 8.19 12.50
N PRO A 28 13.68 9.39 11.91
CA PRO A 28 14.26 9.64 10.59
C PRO A 28 15.73 9.19 10.45
N SER A 29 16.54 9.37 11.48
CA SER A 29 17.94 8.94 11.47
C SER A 29 18.10 7.41 11.48
N GLU A 30 17.26 6.70 12.24
CA GLU A 30 17.23 5.22 12.28
C GLU A 30 16.71 4.67 10.96
N ALA A 31 15.66 5.29 10.39
CA ALA A 31 15.09 4.95 9.10
C ALA A 31 16.15 5.00 7.99
N VAL A 32 16.89 6.10 7.87
CA VAL A 32 17.97 6.24 6.90
C VAL A 32 19.05 5.16 7.12
N LYS A 33 19.48 4.92 8.36
CA LYS A 33 20.48 3.89 8.68
C LYS A 33 20.01 2.50 8.28
N LEU A 34 18.74 2.17 8.51
CA LEU A 34 18.16 0.89 8.12
C LEU A 34 18.14 0.74 6.60
N VAL A 35 17.71 1.78 5.86
CA VAL A 35 17.71 1.77 4.39
C VAL A 35 19.12 1.53 3.85
N GLU A 36 20.12 2.26 4.35
CA GLU A 36 21.52 2.08 3.94
C GLU A 36 22.01 0.64 4.18
N THR A 37 21.60 0.02 5.27
CA THR A 37 21.92 -1.38 5.59
C THR A 37 21.25 -2.36 4.63
N LEU A 38 19.99 -2.10 4.25
CA LEU A 38 19.18 -3.00 3.43
C LEU A 38 19.47 -2.89 1.93
N LYS A 39 19.91 -1.72 1.45
CA LYS A 39 20.20 -1.47 0.02
C LYS A 39 20.96 -2.62 -0.66
N PRO A 40 22.14 -3.06 -0.15
CA PRO A 40 22.89 -4.11 -0.83
C PRO A 40 22.23 -5.49 -0.76
N LEU A 41 21.29 -5.69 0.16
CA LEU A 41 20.64 -6.99 0.41
C LEU A 41 19.41 -7.22 -0.45
N VAL A 42 18.81 -6.15 -0.98
CA VAL A 42 17.52 -6.21 -1.70
C VAL A 42 17.63 -5.90 -3.19
N VAL A 43 18.84 -5.85 -3.72
CA VAL A 43 19.09 -5.60 -5.16
C VAL A 43 18.50 -6.74 -5.98
N ASN A 44 17.49 -6.44 -6.82
CA ASN A 44 16.92 -7.39 -7.75
C ASN A 44 16.05 -6.67 -8.81
N ASP A 45 15.71 -7.36 -9.90
CA ASP A 45 14.86 -6.85 -10.97
C ASP A 45 13.50 -7.55 -11.05
N GLU A 46 13.26 -8.60 -10.24
CA GLU A 46 12.09 -9.47 -10.33
C GLU A 46 10.93 -9.01 -9.46
N VAL A 47 11.22 -8.31 -8.36
CA VAL A 47 10.22 -7.87 -7.40
C VAL A 47 10.35 -6.39 -7.09
N ASP A 48 9.25 -5.73 -6.79
CA ASP A 48 9.26 -4.40 -6.20
C ASP A 48 9.42 -4.53 -4.68
N VAL A 49 10.48 -3.94 -4.16
CA VAL A 49 10.74 -3.85 -2.72
C VAL A 49 10.17 -2.53 -2.25
N VAL A 50 9.19 -2.57 -1.34
CA VAL A 50 8.48 -1.37 -0.87
C VAL A 50 8.65 -1.22 0.63
N PHE A 51 9.10 -0.06 1.08
CA PHE A 51 9.11 0.30 2.50
C PHE A 51 7.98 1.29 2.76
N CYS A 52 6.94 0.84 3.48
CA CYS A 52 5.86 1.69 3.93
C CYS A 52 6.24 2.24 5.31
N VAL A 53 6.45 3.54 5.36
CA VAL A 53 7.10 4.22 6.48
C VAL A 53 6.21 5.30 7.09
N PRO A 54 6.41 5.66 8.37
CA PRO A 54 5.77 6.81 8.98
C PRO A 54 5.95 8.09 8.16
N ALA A 55 4.97 8.98 8.21
CA ALA A 55 4.96 10.20 7.40
C ALA A 55 6.21 11.07 7.57
N ILE A 56 6.75 11.12 8.79
CA ILE A 56 7.97 11.88 9.11
C ILE A 56 9.22 11.30 8.45
N ASP A 57 9.19 10.02 8.08
CA ASP A 57 10.32 9.30 7.50
C ASP A 57 10.30 9.25 5.98
N ILE A 58 9.19 9.66 5.35
CA ILE A 58 9.02 9.55 3.89
C ILE A 58 10.15 10.24 3.14
N ILE A 59 10.35 11.54 3.36
CA ILE A 59 11.37 12.31 2.63
C ILE A 59 12.77 11.77 2.85
N PRO A 60 13.26 11.56 4.10
CA PRO A 60 14.60 11.02 4.32
C PRO A 60 14.79 9.61 3.75
N VAL A 61 13.76 8.76 3.77
CA VAL A 61 13.84 7.42 3.18
C VAL A 61 13.85 7.47 1.66
N VAL A 62 13.04 8.34 1.02
CA VAL A 62 13.07 8.56 -0.43
C VAL A 62 14.47 9.00 -0.88
N GLU A 63 15.06 9.96 -0.18
CA GLU A 63 16.43 10.42 -0.48
C GLU A 63 17.44 9.28 -0.30
N ALA A 64 17.37 8.54 0.79
CA ALA A 64 18.25 7.40 1.05
C ALA A 64 18.08 6.28 0.02
N ALA A 65 16.91 6.04 -0.51
CA ALA A 65 16.62 5.00 -1.49
C ALA A 65 17.01 5.35 -2.95
N LYS A 66 17.44 6.58 -3.23
CA LYS A 66 17.80 7.01 -4.59
C LYS A 66 18.86 6.10 -5.22
N GLY A 67 18.64 5.80 -6.51
CA GLY A 67 19.55 4.93 -7.27
C GLY A 67 19.42 3.43 -6.96
N THR A 68 18.42 3.02 -6.22
CA THR A 68 18.12 1.62 -5.92
C THR A 68 16.76 1.20 -6.48
N ASN A 69 16.41 -0.10 -6.35
CA ASN A 69 15.10 -0.64 -6.67
C ASN A 69 14.08 -0.51 -5.52
N ILE A 70 14.45 0.13 -4.42
CA ILE A 70 13.56 0.33 -3.28
C ILE A 70 12.55 1.43 -3.62
N GLN A 71 11.28 1.12 -3.42
CA GLN A 71 10.17 2.07 -3.53
C GLN A 71 9.70 2.47 -2.14
N VAL A 72 9.22 3.70 -2.00
CA VAL A 72 8.69 4.18 -0.71
C VAL A 72 7.18 4.24 -0.78
N GLY A 73 6.54 3.72 0.27
CA GLY A 73 5.12 3.77 0.52
C GLY A 73 4.80 4.63 1.73
N ALA A 74 3.62 5.22 1.73
CA ALA A 74 3.03 5.84 2.91
C ALA A 74 2.15 4.83 3.66
N GLU A 75 2.00 4.98 4.96
CA GLU A 75 1.16 4.12 5.80
C GLU A 75 -0.30 4.55 5.85
N ASN A 76 -0.61 5.73 5.32
CA ASN A 76 -1.93 6.30 5.16
C ASN A 76 -1.89 7.53 4.26
N MET A 77 -3.07 7.96 3.78
CA MET A 77 -3.31 9.29 3.22
C MET A 77 -4.77 9.66 3.45
N TYR A 78 -5.09 10.94 3.32
CA TYR A 78 -6.47 11.41 3.31
C TYR A 78 -7.01 11.44 1.87
N PHE A 79 -8.33 11.56 1.72
CA PHE A 79 -8.99 11.57 0.41
C PHE A 79 -9.36 12.98 -0.09
N GLU A 80 -9.06 14.02 0.68
CA GLU A 80 -9.25 15.41 0.27
C GLU A 80 -7.95 16.00 -0.28
N GLU A 81 -8.08 16.88 -1.27
CA GLU A 81 -6.93 17.51 -1.92
C GLU A 81 -6.24 18.55 -1.03
N LYS A 82 -7.01 19.26 -0.24
CA LYS A 82 -6.57 20.29 0.70
C LYS A 82 -7.72 20.71 1.59
N GLY A 83 -7.42 21.40 2.68
CA GLY A 83 -8.47 22.00 3.52
C GLY A 83 -8.16 21.95 5.01
N ALA A 84 -9.21 22.13 5.81
CA ALA A 84 -9.13 22.16 7.27
C ALA A 84 -9.17 20.74 7.85
N TYR A 85 -8.15 19.96 7.56
CA TYR A 85 -7.99 18.56 8.00
C TYR A 85 -6.67 18.41 8.74
N THR A 86 -6.56 19.09 9.89
CA THR A 86 -5.34 19.17 10.69
C THR A 86 -4.80 17.77 11.02
N GLY A 87 -3.54 17.52 10.62
CA GLY A 87 -2.86 16.24 10.83
C GLY A 87 -2.93 15.25 9.66
N GLU A 88 -3.81 15.50 8.68
CA GLU A 88 -3.93 14.65 7.49
C GLU A 88 -2.93 15.03 6.38
N ILE A 89 -2.63 14.06 5.53
CA ILE A 89 -1.71 14.21 4.41
C ILE A 89 -2.48 14.00 3.11
N ALA A 90 -2.50 15.00 2.25
CA ALA A 90 -3.16 14.92 0.95
C ALA A 90 -2.37 14.07 -0.05
N PRO A 91 -3.04 13.46 -1.06
CA PRO A 91 -2.37 12.66 -2.08
C PRO A 91 -1.26 13.40 -2.82
N ALA A 92 -1.49 14.67 -3.19
CA ALA A 92 -0.50 15.49 -3.87
C ALA A 92 0.79 15.71 -3.04
N MET A 93 0.69 15.78 -1.70
CA MET A 93 1.85 15.89 -0.82
C MET A 93 2.71 14.62 -0.88
N LEU A 94 2.08 13.44 -0.97
CA LEU A 94 2.78 12.16 -1.10
C LEU A 94 3.46 12.02 -2.46
N VAL A 95 2.80 12.45 -3.54
CA VAL A 95 3.39 12.45 -4.89
C VAL A 95 4.62 13.33 -4.95
N ASP A 96 4.53 14.56 -4.43
CA ASP A 96 5.65 15.51 -4.38
C ASP A 96 6.82 14.98 -3.55
N ALA A 97 6.53 14.29 -2.45
CA ALA A 97 7.53 13.61 -1.62
C ALA A 97 8.15 12.35 -2.28
N GLY A 98 7.67 11.91 -3.44
CA GLY A 98 8.20 10.77 -4.18
C GLY A 98 7.61 9.41 -3.80
N VAL A 99 6.51 9.37 -3.08
CA VAL A 99 5.80 8.14 -2.69
C VAL A 99 5.20 7.46 -3.91
N LYS A 100 5.29 6.12 -3.98
CA LYS A 100 4.75 5.28 -5.06
C LYS A 100 3.62 4.37 -4.60
N TYR A 101 3.56 4.06 -3.33
CA TYR A 101 2.60 3.13 -2.73
C TYR A 101 1.94 3.76 -1.50
N VAL A 102 0.74 3.31 -1.18
CA VAL A 102 0.08 3.72 0.07
C VAL A 102 -0.70 2.56 0.68
N VAL A 103 -0.51 2.31 1.96
CA VAL A 103 -1.28 1.34 2.74
C VAL A 103 -2.60 1.98 3.15
N LEU A 104 -3.72 1.32 2.85
CA LEU A 104 -5.06 1.81 3.14
C LEU A 104 -5.89 0.75 3.85
N GLY A 105 -6.64 1.15 4.87
CA GLY A 105 -7.55 0.24 5.57
C GLY A 105 -6.85 -0.76 6.49
N HIS A 106 -5.62 -0.46 6.97
CA HIS A 106 -4.93 -1.34 7.90
C HIS A 106 -5.78 -1.60 9.16
N SER A 107 -5.71 -2.82 9.71
CA SER A 107 -6.52 -3.22 10.88
C SER A 107 -6.40 -2.25 12.06
N GLU A 108 -5.20 -1.78 12.36
CA GLU A 108 -4.97 -0.79 13.42
C GLU A 108 -5.70 0.52 13.17
N ARG A 109 -5.78 1.00 11.91
CA ARG A 109 -6.52 2.22 11.58
C ARG A 109 -8.02 2.02 11.68
N ARG A 110 -8.51 0.85 11.32
CA ARG A 110 -9.93 0.49 11.49
C ARG A 110 -10.31 0.41 12.96
N GLU A 111 -9.46 -0.21 13.77
CA GLU A 111 -9.70 -0.44 15.19
C GLU A 111 -9.52 0.81 16.04
N TYR A 112 -8.40 1.52 15.89
CA TYR A 112 -8.02 2.62 16.78
C TYR A 112 -8.45 3.99 16.27
N PHE A 113 -8.64 4.15 14.97
CA PHE A 113 -8.96 5.45 14.34
C PHE A 113 -10.31 5.46 13.61
N GLY A 114 -11.09 4.37 13.70
CA GLY A 114 -12.43 4.30 13.15
C GLY A 114 -12.50 4.36 11.62
N GLU A 115 -11.44 3.97 10.90
CA GLU A 115 -11.42 3.98 9.44
C GLU A 115 -12.42 2.98 8.87
N THR A 116 -13.38 3.48 8.08
CA THR A 116 -14.46 2.67 7.50
C THR A 116 -14.10 2.11 6.12
N ASN A 117 -14.91 1.19 5.60
CA ASN A 117 -14.73 0.68 4.24
C ASN A 117 -14.96 1.78 3.20
N GLU A 118 -15.87 2.70 3.47
CA GLU A 118 -16.18 3.86 2.64
C GLU A 118 -15.02 4.86 2.61
N ASP A 119 -14.33 5.07 3.73
CA ASP A 119 -13.13 5.90 3.77
C ASP A 119 -12.00 5.25 2.96
N VAL A 120 -11.82 3.93 3.11
CA VAL A 120 -10.84 3.17 2.32
C VAL A 120 -11.15 3.29 0.83
N ASN A 121 -12.41 3.17 0.42
CA ASN A 121 -12.82 3.34 -0.97
C ASN A 121 -12.47 4.73 -1.51
N LYS A 122 -12.84 5.81 -0.79
CA LYS A 122 -12.50 7.19 -1.18
C LYS A 122 -10.98 7.35 -1.35
N LYS A 123 -10.21 6.85 -0.40
CA LYS A 123 -8.73 6.88 -0.45
C LYS A 123 -8.18 6.10 -1.64
N MET A 124 -8.72 4.92 -1.94
CA MET A 124 -8.32 4.13 -3.10
C MET A 124 -8.55 4.87 -4.41
N LEU A 125 -9.74 5.46 -4.60
CA LEU A 125 -10.04 6.26 -5.79
C LEU A 125 -9.05 7.42 -5.94
N LYS A 126 -8.77 8.13 -4.85
CA LYS A 126 -7.80 9.23 -4.84
C LYS A 126 -6.36 8.77 -5.09
N ALA A 127 -5.96 7.61 -4.58
CA ALA A 127 -4.65 7.05 -4.89
C ALA A 127 -4.48 6.83 -6.39
N PHE A 128 -5.47 6.22 -7.04
CA PHE A 128 -5.47 6.00 -8.49
C PHE A 128 -5.45 7.31 -9.29
N GLU A 129 -6.26 8.30 -8.90
CA GLU A 129 -6.26 9.63 -9.55
C GLU A 129 -4.88 10.29 -9.52
N HIS A 130 -4.11 10.08 -8.47
CA HIS A 130 -2.76 10.63 -8.28
C HIS A 130 -1.62 9.71 -8.74
N GLY A 131 -1.92 8.56 -9.32
CA GLY A 131 -0.91 7.61 -9.77
C GLY A 131 -0.12 6.94 -8.63
N ILE A 132 -0.68 6.92 -7.41
CA ILE A 132 -0.15 6.17 -6.26
C ILE A 132 -0.78 4.78 -6.28
N THR A 133 0.02 3.75 -6.13
CA THR A 133 -0.47 2.36 -6.05
C THR A 133 -0.98 2.05 -4.63
N PRO A 134 -2.29 1.82 -4.45
CA PRO A 134 -2.80 1.47 -3.13
C PRO A 134 -2.52 0.02 -2.77
N ILE A 135 -2.18 -0.22 -1.51
CA ILE A 135 -2.11 -1.53 -0.86
C ILE A 135 -3.31 -1.60 0.09
N MET A 136 -4.43 -2.14 -0.41
CA MET A 136 -5.64 -2.27 0.39
C MET A 136 -5.52 -3.41 1.38
N CYS A 137 -5.62 -3.10 2.67
CA CYS A 137 -5.69 -4.08 3.74
C CYS A 137 -7.13 -4.53 3.99
N CYS A 138 -7.33 -5.83 4.09
CA CYS A 138 -8.59 -6.44 4.49
C CYS A 138 -8.33 -7.62 5.42
N GLY A 139 -9.25 -7.87 6.31
CA GLY A 139 -9.15 -8.97 7.28
C GLY A 139 -10.25 -8.87 8.32
N GLU A 140 -10.51 -9.99 8.98
CA GLU A 140 -11.47 -10.12 10.06
C GLU A 140 -10.80 -9.98 11.44
N THR A 141 -11.60 -9.66 12.44
CA THR A 141 -11.20 -9.76 13.86
C THR A 141 -11.24 -11.20 14.34
N LEU A 142 -10.59 -11.50 15.48
CA LEU A 142 -10.64 -12.84 16.09
C LEU A 142 -12.09 -13.26 16.35
N THR A 143 -12.93 -12.38 16.92
CA THR A 143 -14.33 -12.64 17.17
C THR A 143 -15.10 -13.03 15.89
N GLN A 144 -14.87 -12.32 14.78
CA GLN A 144 -15.51 -12.64 13.50
C GLN A 144 -15.04 -14.00 12.94
N ARG A 145 -13.78 -14.34 13.15
CA ARG A 145 -13.23 -15.65 12.79
C ARG A 145 -13.90 -16.76 13.60
N GLU A 146 -14.02 -16.59 14.92
CA GLU A 146 -14.69 -17.54 15.81
C GLU A 146 -16.17 -17.71 15.48
N GLN A 147 -16.83 -16.66 15.03
CA GLN A 147 -18.21 -16.69 14.55
C GLN A 147 -18.38 -17.30 13.15
N GLY A 148 -17.30 -17.64 12.45
CA GLY A 148 -17.33 -18.23 11.13
C GLY A 148 -17.74 -17.29 9.99
N VAL A 149 -17.72 -15.96 10.20
CA VAL A 149 -18.16 -14.95 9.21
C VAL A 149 -17.02 -14.32 8.41
N THR A 150 -15.80 -14.85 8.50
CA THR A 150 -14.58 -14.36 7.82
C THR A 150 -14.81 -14.03 6.36
N MET A 151 -15.38 -14.97 5.59
CA MET A 151 -15.52 -14.82 4.14
C MET A 151 -16.51 -13.72 3.77
N ASP A 152 -17.60 -13.59 4.52
CA ASP A 152 -18.61 -12.56 4.26
C ASP A 152 -18.07 -11.18 4.61
N PHE A 153 -17.33 -11.08 5.72
CA PHE A 153 -16.71 -9.86 6.16
C PHE A 153 -15.64 -9.35 5.17
N ILE A 154 -14.72 -10.23 4.75
CA ILE A 154 -13.69 -9.88 3.75
C ILE A 154 -14.34 -9.54 2.41
N ARG A 155 -15.35 -10.29 1.97
CA ARG A 155 -16.10 -10.00 0.74
C ARG A 155 -16.72 -8.61 0.78
N GLN A 156 -17.30 -8.21 1.90
CA GLN A 156 -17.86 -6.87 2.07
C GLN A 156 -16.77 -5.79 2.00
N GLN A 157 -15.65 -5.97 2.70
CA GLN A 157 -14.52 -5.02 2.66
C GLN A 157 -14.02 -4.82 1.24
N VAL A 158 -13.80 -5.91 0.50
CA VAL A 158 -13.32 -5.86 -0.89
C VAL A 158 -14.37 -5.21 -1.79
N LYS A 159 -15.64 -5.60 -1.68
CA LYS A 159 -16.72 -5.07 -2.51
C LYS A 159 -16.88 -3.55 -2.33
N VAL A 160 -16.87 -3.06 -1.10
CA VAL A 160 -16.98 -1.63 -0.80
C VAL A 160 -15.70 -0.90 -1.21
N GLY A 161 -14.53 -1.42 -0.82
CA GLY A 161 -13.24 -0.79 -1.11
C GLY A 161 -12.96 -0.60 -2.60
N PHE A 162 -13.48 -1.49 -3.47
CA PHE A 162 -13.32 -1.40 -4.93
C PHE A 162 -14.51 -0.76 -5.65
N GLN A 163 -15.47 -0.20 -4.94
CA GLN A 163 -16.62 0.46 -5.58
C GLN A 163 -16.16 1.64 -6.44
N GLY A 164 -16.57 1.67 -7.71
CA GLY A 164 -16.18 2.72 -8.66
C GLY A 164 -14.77 2.60 -9.25
N VAL A 165 -13.99 1.60 -8.84
CA VAL A 165 -12.68 1.34 -9.45
C VAL A 165 -12.87 0.67 -10.81
N THR A 166 -12.30 1.26 -11.86
CA THR A 166 -12.36 0.72 -13.24
C THR A 166 -11.35 -0.42 -13.44
N ALA A 167 -11.52 -1.20 -14.52
CA ALA A 167 -10.66 -2.35 -14.79
C ALA A 167 -9.19 -2.00 -15.09
N ASP A 168 -8.94 -0.81 -15.65
CA ASP A 168 -7.60 -0.39 -16.08
C ASP A 168 -6.57 -0.27 -14.94
N PRO A 169 -6.89 0.26 -13.75
CA PRO A 169 -5.96 0.27 -12.63
C PRO A 169 -5.86 -1.08 -11.90
N VAL A 170 -6.74 -2.05 -12.16
CA VAL A 170 -6.82 -3.34 -11.41
C VAL A 170 -5.84 -4.40 -11.92
N SER A 171 -4.72 -4.03 -12.50
CA SER A 171 -3.63 -5.00 -12.73
C SER A 171 -2.88 -5.36 -11.44
N TYR A 172 -3.41 -5.02 -10.26
CA TYR A 172 -2.74 -5.11 -8.97
C TYR A 172 -2.99 -6.43 -8.26
N THR A 173 -1.92 -6.93 -7.63
CA THR A 173 -1.93 -8.16 -6.83
C THR A 173 -2.50 -7.87 -5.45
N HIS A 174 -3.42 -8.71 -4.98
CA HIS A 174 -3.86 -8.69 -3.59
C HIS A 174 -2.74 -9.19 -2.69
N LEU A 175 -2.30 -8.35 -1.77
CA LEU A 175 -1.37 -8.73 -0.72
C LEU A 175 -2.17 -9.08 0.54
N ARG A 176 -2.03 -10.29 1.01
CA ARG A 176 -2.40 -10.66 2.37
C ARG A 176 -1.24 -10.28 3.27
N ALA A 177 -1.46 -9.42 4.24
CA ALA A 177 -0.47 -9.17 5.27
C ALA A 177 -0.27 -10.44 6.11
N HIS A 178 0.96 -10.97 6.13
CA HIS A 178 1.38 -11.94 7.13
C HIS A 178 2.08 -11.15 8.22
N GLU A 179 1.45 -11.04 9.38
CA GLU A 179 2.15 -10.56 10.55
C GLU A 179 3.06 -11.68 11.05
N THR A 180 4.36 -11.39 11.19
CA THR A 180 5.29 -12.31 11.81
C THR A 180 5.15 -12.25 13.33
N ALA A 181 5.41 -13.36 14.03
CA ALA A 181 5.33 -13.44 15.49
C ALA A 181 6.21 -12.41 16.25
N ALA A 182 7.10 -11.71 15.54
CA ALA A 182 7.90 -10.62 16.09
C ALA A 182 7.12 -9.31 16.29
N ASN A 183 5.89 -9.23 15.79
CA ASN A 183 5.02 -8.05 15.85
C ASN A 183 3.81 -8.24 16.79
N LEU A 184 3.79 -9.33 17.57
CA LEU A 184 2.79 -9.63 18.60
C LEU A 184 3.31 -9.26 19.99
#